data_29a6575947df8ebfa74b567398686073
#
_entry.id   29a6575947df8ebfa74b567398686073
#
_cell.length_a   1.000
_cell.length_b   1.000
_cell.length_c   1.000
_cell.angle_alpha   90.00
_cell.angle_beta   90.00
_cell.angle_gamma   90.00
#
_symmetry.space_group_name_H-M   'P 1'
#
loop_
_entity.id
_entity.type
_entity.pdbx_description
1 polymer ?
#
loop_
_entity_poly.entity_id
_entity_poly.type
_entity_poly.pdbx_seq_one_letter_code
_entity_poly.pdbx_strand_id
1 'polypeptide(L)'
;MKDIYFEVKGEALLEKIGMSKAEFARRMGIQRQNVKALFRSKDLRVIHRAAEVLEVPWEMLVGFVDEPDSFDSFEELESVASADSFEILPEDIPTGNSVEDRRTRHRLIFAFYKHWRLTHPDLRMFNSSLNDWIYVKHISVDETAGHASLTYLSTLAVLQLDTILRDAVFVGEKAAKSDTKNQQQFSRMIQMRHTLAGIGRVRLMVGVRRQDKTKVQYCITSIDACRKK
;
A
#
# COMPACT_ATOMS: atom_id res chain seq x y z
N MET A 1 -15.33 -5.46 18.97
CA MET A 1 -16.21 -5.49 17.79
C MET A 1 -15.31 -5.11 16.62
N LYS A 2 -15.04 -6.01 15.68
CA LYS A 2 -14.22 -5.69 14.50
C LYS A 2 -15.04 -4.74 13.62
N ASP A 3 -14.47 -3.60 13.26
CA ASP A 3 -15.10 -2.69 12.31
C ASP A 3 -15.04 -3.36 10.92
N ILE A 4 -16.23 -3.70 10.39
CA ILE A 4 -16.36 -4.28 9.06
C ILE A 4 -16.31 -3.12 8.07
N TYR A 5 -15.27 -3.11 7.23
CA TYR A 5 -15.18 -2.19 6.09
C TYR A 5 -15.75 -2.88 4.85
N PHE A 6 -16.40 -2.10 3.99
CA PHE A 6 -16.84 -2.59 2.69
C PHE A 6 -16.30 -1.71 1.56
N GLU A 7 -16.01 -2.34 0.43
CA GLU A 7 -15.61 -1.68 -0.80
C GLU A 7 -16.71 -1.82 -1.85
N VAL A 8 -17.03 -0.73 -2.55
CA VAL A 8 -18.03 -0.76 -3.62
C VAL A 8 -17.38 -1.17 -4.92
N LYS A 9 -17.73 -2.33 -5.44
CA LYS A 9 -17.21 -2.93 -6.69
C LYS A 9 -18.06 -2.59 -7.93
N GLY A 10 -18.74 -1.45 -7.92
CA GLY A 10 -19.74 -1.10 -8.94
C GLY A 10 -19.19 -0.95 -10.35
N GLU A 11 -17.96 -0.44 -10.55
CA GLU A 11 -17.36 -0.34 -11.89
C GLU A 11 -17.09 -1.71 -12.50
N ALA A 12 -16.56 -2.65 -11.74
CA ALA A 12 -16.31 -4.02 -12.18
C ALA A 12 -17.62 -4.77 -12.49
N LEU A 13 -18.67 -4.50 -11.71
CA LEU A 13 -19.97 -5.10 -11.97
C LEU A 13 -20.61 -4.54 -13.25
N LEU A 14 -20.54 -3.24 -13.52
CA LEU A 14 -21.02 -2.65 -14.78
C LEU A 14 -20.37 -3.32 -16.00
N GLU A 15 -19.07 -3.54 -15.94
CA GLU A 15 -18.33 -4.22 -17.00
C GLU A 15 -18.81 -5.67 -17.16
N LYS A 16 -18.97 -6.40 -16.06
CA LYS A 16 -19.44 -7.79 -16.05
C LYS A 16 -20.84 -7.97 -16.64
N ILE A 17 -21.77 -7.03 -16.36
CA ILE A 17 -23.14 -7.08 -16.91
C ILE A 17 -23.28 -6.38 -18.26
N GLY A 18 -22.21 -5.83 -18.82
CA GLY A 18 -22.19 -5.15 -20.13
C GLY A 18 -22.94 -3.81 -20.13
N MET A 19 -23.15 -3.17 -18.98
CA MET A 19 -23.85 -1.89 -18.89
C MET A 19 -22.86 -0.73 -18.93
N SER A 20 -23.08 0.24 -19.83
CA SER A 20 -22.26 1.43 -19.90
C SER A 20 -22.50 2.38 -18.72
N LYS A 21 -21.46 3.15 -18.32
CA LYS A 21 -21.62 4.21 -17.31
C LYS A 21 -22.66 5.26 -17.68
N ALA A 22 -22.90 5.50 -18.96
CA ALA A 22 -23.91 6.44 -19.44
C ALA A 22 -25.32 5.89 -19.21
N GLU A 23 -25.54 4.62 -19.51
CA GLU A 23 -26.82 3.95 -19.28
C GLU A 23 -27.14 3.84 -17.79
N PHE A 24 -26.16 3.44 -16.97
CA PHE A 24 -26.32 3.40 -15.52
C PHE A 24 -26.67 4.78 -14.94
N ALA A 25 -25.96 5.84 -15.38
CA ALA A 25 -26.23 7.20 -14.92
C ALA A 25 -27.64 7.65 -15.27
N ARG A 26 -28.12 7.31 -16.47
CA ARG A 26 -29.47 7.60 -16.92
C ARG A 26 -30.51 6.93 -16.04
N ARG A 27 -30.34 5.63 -15.74
CA ARG A 27 -31.26 4.86 -14.88
C ARG A 27 -31.26 5.35 -13.43
N MET A 28 -30.09 5.76 -12.92
CA MET A 28 -29.95 6.36 -11.59
C MET A 28 -30.48 7.80 -11.49
N GLY A 29 -30.74 8.47 -12.61
CA GLY A 29 -31.11 9.89 -12.63
C GLY A 29 -29.97 10.84 -12.25
N ILE A 30 -28.71 10.47 -12.54
CA ILE A 30 -27.51 11.25 -12.23
C ILE A 30 -26.71 11.59 -13.50
N GLN A 31 -25.82 12.57 -13.41
CA GLN A 31 -24.91 12.85 -14.51
C GLN A 31 -23.80 11.78 -14.60
N ARG A 32 -23.38 11.42 -15.83
CA ARG A 32 -22.36 10.40 -16.10
C ARG A 32 -21.07 10.63 -15.31
N GLN A 33 -20.64 11.87 -15.15
CA GLN A 33 -19.43 12.23 -14.39
C GLN A 33 -19.54 11.87 -12.89
N ASN A 34 -20.76 11.78 -12.35
CA ASN A 34 -21.00 11.49 -10.94
C ASN A 34 -21.02 9.97 -10.64
N VAL A 35 -21.01 9.10 -11.64
CA VAL A 35 -20.99 7.63 -11.45
C VAL A 35 -19.80 7.18 -10.62
N LYS A 36 -18.62 7.72 -10.90
CA LYS A 36 -17.42 7.39 -10.14
C LYS A 36 -17.51 7.85 -8.67
N ALA A 37 -18.10 9.00 -8.42
CA ALA A 37 -18.33 9.51 -7.06
C ALA A 37 -19.37 8.66 -6.32
N LEU A 38 -20.42 8.20 -7.02
CA LEU A 38 -21.44 7.32 -6.47
C LEU A 38 -20.82 5.99 -6.01
N PHE A 39 -19.97 5.37 -6.82
CA PHE A 39 -19.28 4.12 -6.44
C PHE A 39 -18.19 4.29 -5.38
N ARG A 40 -17.87 5.52 -4.99
CA ARG A 40 -17.03 5.82 -3.82
C ARG A 40 -17.85 6.07 -2.54
N SER A 41 -19.18 6.17 -2.68
CA SER A 41 -20.06 6.37 -1.54
C SER A 41 -20.08 5.12 -0.66
N LYS A 42 -20.02 5.32 0.65
CA LYS A 42 -20.24 4.28 1.67
C LYS A 42 -21.64 4.35 2.28
N ASP A 43 -22.54 5.15 1.70
CA ASP A 43 -23.92 5.23 2.14
C ASP A 43 -24.69 4.01 1.58
N LEU A 44 -25.12 3.13 2.46
CA LEU A 44 -25.87 1.91 2.12
C LEU A 44 -27.14 2.21 1.33
N ARG A 45 -27.81 3.34 1.56
CA ARG A 45 -29.01 3.73 0.78
C ARG A 45 -28.67 3.96 -0.68
N VAL A 46 -27.51 4.57 -0.95
CA VAL A 46 -27.03 4.79 -2.33
C VAL A 46 -26.67 3.46 -2.99
N ILE A 47 -26.07 2.55 -2.24
CA ILE A 47 -25.69 1.21 -2.71
C ILE A 47 -26.91 0.38 -3.02
N HIS A 48 -27.91 0.34 -2.12
CA HIS A 48 -29.17 -0.36 -2.35
C HIS A 48 -29.90 0.17 -3.60
N ARG A 49 -30.00 1.49 -3.76
CA ARG A 49 -30.60 2.08 -4.96
C ARG A 49 -29.82 1.73 -6.24
N ALA A 50 -28.50 1.69 -6.17
CA ALA A 50 -27.70 1.25 -7.31
C ALA A 50 -27.93 -0.23 -7.64
N ALA A 51 -28.06 -1.10 -6.63
CA ALA A 51 -28.36 -2.51 -6.78
C ALA A 51 -29.74 -2.75 -7.43
N GLU A 52 -30.77 -1.99 -7.01
CA GLU A 52 -32.09 -2.01 -7.62
C GLU A 52 -32.05 -1.65 -9.11
N VAL A 53 -31.31 -0.59 -9.47
CA VAL A 53 -31.15 -0.15 -10.87
C VAL A 53 -30.42 -1.16 -11.72
N LEU A 54 -29.48 -1.91 -11.12
CA LEU A 54 -28.70 -2.95 -11.78
C LEU A 54 -29.41 -4.32 -11.76
N GLU A 55 -30.52 -4.43 -11.06
CA GLU A 55 -31.28 -5.68 -10.88
C GLU A 55 -30.43 -6.81 -10.29
N VAL A 56 -29.55 -6.47 -9.33
CA VAL A 56 -28.66 -7.42 -8.63
C VAL A 56 -28.84 -7.30 -7.12
N PRO A 57 -28.55 -8.36 -6.35
CA PRO A 57 -28.43 -8.26 -4.90
C PRO A 57 -27.35 -7.22 -4.53
N TRP A 58 -27.62 -6.40 -3.51
CA TRP A 58 -26.68 -5.33 -3.11
C TRP A 58 -25.33 -5.87 -2.65
N GLU A 59 -25.28 -7.10 -2.15
CA GLU A 59 -24.08 -7.83 -1.77
C GLU A 59 -23.10 -8.02 -2.95
N MET A 60 -23.61 -8.05 -4.17
CA MET A 60 -22.78 -8.10 -5.37
C MET A 60 -22.07 -6.78 -5.67
N LEU A 61 -22.60 -5.67 -5.16
CA LEU A 61 -22.01 -4.34 -5.31
C LEU A 61 -20.93 -4.05 -4.27
N VAL A 62 -20.90 -4.80 -3.18
CA VAL A 62 -19.98 -4.57 -2.08
C VAL A 62 -19.11 -5.79 -1.84
N GLY A 63 -17.83 -5.54 -1.55
CA GLY A 63 -16.95 -6.53 -0.97
C GLY A 63 -16.75 -6.17 0.50
N PHE A 64 -16.90 -7.14 1.38
CA PHE A 64 -16.48 -6.98 2.75
C PHE A 64 -14.95 -7.16 2.79
N VAL A 65 -14.27 -6.12 3.21
CA VAL A 65 -12.83 -6.17 3.42
C VAL A 65 -12.65 -6.29 4.93
N ASP A 66 -12.15 -7.42 5.39
CA ASP A 66 -11.59 -7.48 6.74
C ASP A 66 -10.54 -6.39 6.84
N GLU A 67 -10.49 -5.65 7.94
CA GLU A 67 -9.70 -4.43 8.16
C GLU A 67 -8.61 -4.16 7.09
N PRO A 68 -8.41 -2.90 6.63
CA PRO A 68 -7.43 -2.57 5.58
C PRO A 68 -5.97 -2.94 5.92
N ASP A 69 -5.76 -3.71 6.95
CA ASP A 69 -4.51 -4.33 7.36
C ASP A 69 -4.31 -5.74 6.76
N SER A 70 -5.31 -6.32 6.07
CA SER A 70 -5.12 -7.61 5.39
C SER A 70 -4.53 -7.37 3.99
N PHE A 71 -3.42 -8.03 3.72
CA PHE A 71 -2.76 -8.04 2.41
C PHE A 71 -3.58 -8.78 1.32
N ASP A 72 -4.80 -9.20 1.61
CA ASP A 72 -5.58 -10.12 0.76
C ASP A 72 -6.08 -9.53 -0.56
N SER A 73 -5.93 -8.20 -0.78
CA SER A 73 -6.25 -7.57 -2.07
C SER A 73 -5.20 -7.79 -3.17
N PHE A 74 -4.22 -8.66 -2.95
CA PHE A 74 -3.15 -8.97 -3.91
C PHE A 74 -3.38 -10.23 -4.75
N GLU A 75 -4.57 -10.82 -4.73
CA GLU A 75 -4.88 -12.07 -5.46
C GLU A 75 -4.74 -11.96 -6.99
N GLU A 76 -4.73 -10.75 -7.56
CA GLU A 76 -4.60 -10.58 -9.03
C GLU A 76 -3.17 -10.75 -9.58
N LEU A 77 -2.17 -10.97 -8.72
CA LEU A 77 -0.77 -11.22 -9.15
C LEU A 77 -0.38 -12.71 -9.06
N GLU A 78 -1.35 -13.61 -8.91
CA GLU A 78 -1.08 -15.04 -8.66
C GLU A 78 -0.53 -15.84 -9.84
N SER A 79 -0.36 -15.28 -11.03
CA SER A 79 0.04 -16.08 -12.18
C SER A 79 1.55 -16.25 -12.42
N VAL A 80 2.44 -15.73 -11.58
CA VAL A 80 3.89 -15.71 -11.88
C VAL A 80 4.80 -16.04 -10.68
N ALA A 81 4.41 -16.81 -9.70
CA ALA A 81 5.43 -17.30 -8.75
C ALA A 81 5.04 -18.63 -8.12
N SER A 82 5.64 -19.70 -8.59
CA SER A 82 5.87 -20.90 -7.80
C SER A 82 6.73 -20.54 -6.57
N ALA A 83 6.36 -21.05 -5.40
CA ALA A 83 6.94 -20.65 -4.11
C ALA A 83 8.44 -21.00 -3.91
N ASP A 84 9.09 -21.62 -4.86
CA ASP A 84 10.38 -22.28 -4.66
C ASP A 84 11.63 -21.46 -5.01
N SER A 85 11.52 -20.26 -5.60
CA SER A 85 12.69 -19.38 -5.79
C SER A 85 12.30 -17.96 -6.22
N PHE A 86 11.64 -17.20 -5.33
CA PHE A 86 11.42 -15.79 -5.60
C PHE A 86 12.63 -14.99 -5.12
N GLU A 87 13.52 -14.66 -6.03
CA GLU A 87 14.66 -13.78 -5.79
C GLU A 87 14.59 -12.63 -6.80
N ILE A 88 14.62 -11.39 -6.30
CA ILE A 88 14.78 -10.20 -7.14
C ILE A 88 16.26 -9.82 -7.11
N LEU A 89 16.93 -9.96 -8.22
CA LEU A 89 18.32 -9.57 -8.36
C LEU A 89 18.46 -8.07 -8.66
N PRO A 90 19.57 -7.44 -8.29
CA PRO A 90 19.81 -6.01 -8.60
C PRO A 90 19.68 -5.68 -10.10
N GLU A 91 20.04 -6.59 -10.98
CA GLU A 91 19.92 -6.47 -12.44
C GLU A 91 18.48 -6.48 -12.96
N ASP A 92 17.53 -7.03 -12.21
CA ASP A 92 16.10 -7.00 -12.55
C ASP A 92 15.49 -5.61 -12.34
N ILE A 93 16.16 -4.75 -11.58
CA ILE A 93 15.65 -3.44 -11.21
C ILE A 93 16.09 -2.41 -12.26
N PRO A 94 15.15 -1.79 -13.00
CA PRO A 94 15.48 -0.74 -13.96
C PRO A 94 16.23 0.42 -13.31
N THR A 95 17.33 0.84 -13.93
CA THR A 95 18.16 1.97 -13.48
C THR A 95 17.71 3.32 -14.05
N GLY A 96 16.89 3.31 -15.09
CA GLY A 96 16.36 4.51 -15.76
C GLY A 96 15.33 5.28 -14.91
N ASN A 97 14.87 6.41 -15.46
CA ASN A 97 13.89 7.30 -14.82
C ASN A 97 12.60 7.49 -15.62
N SER A 98 12.38 6.65 -16.63
CA SER A 98 11.14 6.66 -17.40
C SER A 98 9.92 6.32 -16.52
N VAL A 99 8.74 6.61 -17.02
CA VAL A 99 7.49 6.21 -16.35
C VAL A 99 7.40 4.70 -16.24
N GLU A 100 7.86 3.98 -17.28
CA GLU A 100 7.84 2.51 -17.30
C GLU A 100 8.84 1.91 -16.33
N ASP A 101 10.05 2.48 -16.19
CA ASP A 101 11.01 2.05 -15.18
C ASP A 101 10.43 2.18 -13.76
N ARG A 102 9.73 3.28 -13.48
CA ARG A 102 9.07 3.49 -12.18
C ARG A 102 7.95 2.49 -11.94
N ARG A 103 7.14 2.19 -12.97
CA ARG A 103 6.06 1.20 -12.88
C ARG A 103 6.63 -0.20 -12.63
N THR A 104 7.71 -0.55 -13.30
CA THR A 104 8.39 -1.84 -13.10
C THR A 104 8.94 -1.94 -11.68
N ARG A 105 9.67 -0.92 -11.19
CA ARG A 105 10.14 -0.88 -9.80
C ARG A 105 9.00 -0.96 -8.79
N HIS A 106 7.89 -0.28 -9.05
CA HIS A 106 6.71 -0.35 -8.20
C HIS A 106 6.17 -1.78 -8.10
N ARG A 107 6.01 -2.49 -9.24
CA ARG A 107 5.60 -3.90 -9.26
C ARG A 107 6.58 -4.81 -8.51
N LEU A 108 7.88 -4.61 -8.69
CA LEU A 108 8.91 -5.39 -8.00
C LEU A 108 8.84 -5.21 -6.47
N ILE A 109 8.59 -3.99 -5.98
CA ILE A 109 8.42 -3.73 -4.55
C ILE A 109 7.21 -4.49 -4.01
N PHE A 110 6.06 -4.47 -4.69
CA PHE A 110 4.89 -5.24 -4.28
C PHE A 110 5.17 -6.74 -4.26
N ALA A 111 5.80 -7.27 -5.30
CA ALA A 111 6.17 -8.68 -5.38
C ALA A 111 7.12 -9.08 -4.23
N PHE A 112 8.11 -8.22 -3.91
CA PHE A 112 9.00 -8.42 -2.78
C PHE A 112 8.24 -8.50 -1.45
N TYR A 113 7.36 -7.56 -1.16
CA TYR A 113 6.57 -7.59 0.09
C TYR A 113 5.63 -8.78 0.17
N LYS A 114 5.04 -9.21 -0.96
CA LYS A 114 4.24 -10.42 -1.01
C LYS A 114 5.06 -11.65 -0.58
N HIS A 115 6.27 -11.80 -1.10
CA HIS A 115 7.16 -12.88 -0.71
C HIS A 115 7.65 -12.76 0.74
N TRP A 116 8.06 -11.54 1.16
CA TRP A 116 8.51 -11.26 2.52
C TRP A 116 7.47 -11.67 3.57
N ARG A 117 6.20 -11.46 3.29
CA ARG A 117 5.09 -11.87 4.14
C ARG A 117 5.04 -13.40 4.37
N LEU A 118 5.37 -14.19 3.36
CA LEU A 118 5.36 -15.66 3.50
C LEU A 118 6.43 -16.15 4.47
N THR A 119 7.56 -15.44 4.53
CA THR A 119 8.68 -15.75 5.43
C THR A 119 8.56 -15.10 6.81
N HIS A 120 7.66 -14.12 6.95
CA HIS A 120 7.44 -13.34 8.19
C HIS A 120 5.95 -13.32 8.58
N PRO A 121 5.39 -14.43 9.06
CA PRO A 121 3.95 -14.54 9.35
C PRO A 121 3.44 -13.54 10.38
N ASP A 122 4.30 -13.11 11.32
CA ASP A 122 3.97 -12.08 12.32
C ASP A 122 3.97 -10.66 11.76
N LEU A 123 4.41 -10.46 10.53
CA LEU A 123 4.50 -9.17 9.85
C LEU A 123 5.21 -8.08 10.67
N ARG A 124 6.24 -8.46 11.42
CA ARG A 124 6.99 -7.54 12.29
C ARG A 124 8.45 -7.91 12.42
N MET A 125 9.28 -6.92 12.73
CA MET A 125 10.69 -7.09 13.04
C MET A 125 11.04 -6.31 14.32
N PHE A 126 11.83 -6.91 15.22
CA PHE A 126 12.31 -6.22 16.41
C PHE A 126 13.44 -5.26 16.02
N ASN A 127 13.34 -4.01 16.48
CA ASN A 127 14.37 -2.99 16.28
C ASN A 127 15.07 -2.67 17.59
N SER A 128 16.39 -2.86 17.61
CA SER A 128 17.21 -2.67 18.82
C SER A 128 17.26 -1.21 19.29
N SER A 129 17.25 -0.25 18.37
CA SER A 129 17.34 1.18 18.70
C SER A 129 16.06 1.73 19.32
N LEU A 130 14.91 1.18 18.93
CA LEU A 130 13.60 1.52 19.52
C LEU A 130 13.26 0.63 20.72
N ASN A 131 13.98 -0.48 20.91
CA ASN A 131 13.66 -1.55 21.85
C ASN A 131 12.19 -2.00 21.73
N ASP A 132 11.71 -2.15 20.49
CA ASP A 132 10.31 -2.46 20.21
C ASP A 132 10.15 -3.07 18.81
N TRP A 133 8.95 -3.61 18.54
CA TRP A 133 8.56 -4.21 17.27
C TRP A 133 8.12 -3.13 16.28
N ILE A 134 8.59 -3.25 15.02
CA ILE A 134 8.09 -2.47 13.88
C ILE A 134 7.25 -3.41 13.03
N TYR A 135 5.99 -3.08 12.84
CA TYR A 135 5.03 -3.83 12.04
C TYR A 135 5.04 -3.38 10.59
N VAL A 136 4.93 -4.32 9.67
CA VAL A 136 4.73 -4.09 8.24
C VAL A 136 3.26 -4.33 7.92
N LYS A 137 2.58 -3.29 7.42
CA LYS A 137 1.15 -3.32 7.10
C LYS A 137 0.93 -2.91 5.64
N HIS A 138 -0.30 -2.99 5.15
CA HIS A 138 -0.63 -2.56 3.78
C HIS A 138 -0.12 -1.15 3.47
N ILE A 139 -0.34 -0.19 4.37
CA ILE A 139 0.17 1.18 4.23
C ILE A 139 1.70 1.24 4.08
N SER A 140 2.42 0.28 4.67
CA SER A 140 3.88 0.19 4.54
C SER A 140 4.30 -0.10 3.11
N VAL A 141 3.55 -0.98 2.45
CA VAL A 141 3.79 -1.38 1.07
C VAL A 141 3.47 -0.23 0.12
N ASP A 142 2.27 0.35 0.25
CA ASP A 142 1.81 1.45 -0.62
C ASP A 142 2.73 2.67 -0.55
N GLU A 143 3.05 3.12 0.65
CA GLU A 143 3.90 4.29 0.85
C GLU A 143 5.34 4.02 0.41
N THR A 144 5.86 2.81 0.68
CA THR A 144 7.20 2.44 0.22
C THR A 144 7.21 2.32 -1.30
N ALA A 145 6.24 1.65 -1.91
CA ALA A 145 6.19 1.52 -3.37
C ALA A 145 6.05 2.88 -4.05
N GLY A 146 5.20 3.77 -3.52
CA GLY A 146 5.04 5.13 -4.05
C GLY A 146 6.33 5.97 -4.00
N HIS A 147 7.11 5.84 -2.94
CA HIS A 147 8.33 6.63 -2.74
C HIS A 147 9.60 5.95 -3.26
N ALA A 148 9.79 4.65 -3.00
CA ALA A 148 11.02 3.97 -3.35
C ALA A 148 11.12 3.65 -4.84
N SER A 149 10.00 3.47 -5.55
CA SER A 149 10.00 3.24 -7.00
C SER A 149 10.52 4.43 -7.81
N LEU A 150 10.63 5.62 -7.22
CA LEU A 150 11.13 6.81 -7.91
C LEU A 150 12.61 6.69 -8.30
N THR A 151 13.41 5.92 -7.56
CA THR A 151 14.84 5.76 -7.84
C THR A 151 15.29 4.31 -7.69
N TYR A 152 16.27 3.90 -8.51
CA TYR A 152 16.90 2.59 -8.43
C TYR A 152 17.41 2.26 -7.01
N LEU A 153 18.20 3.17 -6.42
CA LEU A 153 18.81 2.94 -5.10
C LEU A 153 17.77 2.79 -3.97
N SER A 154 16.65 3.50 -4.06
CA SER A 154 15.58 3.33 -3.08
C SER A 154 14.87 1.99 -3.25
N THR A 155 14.65 1.54 -4.48
CA THR A 155 14.09 0.20 -4.74
C THR A 155 15.03 -0.90 -4.24
N LEU A 156 16.32 -0.79 -4.54
CA LEU A 156 17.33 -1.72 -4.06
C LEU A 156 17.40 -1.77 -2.52
N ALA A 157 17.22 -0.62 -1.85
CA ALA A 157 17.16 -0.57 -0.39
C ALA A 157 15.97 -1.37 0.18
N VAL A 158 14.83 -1.39 -0.50
CA VAL A 158 13.66 -2.16 -0.04
C VAL A 158 13.96 -3.66 0.03
N LEU A 159 14.79 -4.19 -0.86
CA LEU A 159 15.19 -5.61 -0.83
C LEU A 159 16.02 -5.97 0.43
N GLN A 160 16.49 -4.98 1.18
CA GLN A 160 17.20 -5.14 2.45
C GLN A 160 16.30 -4.82 3.67
N LEU A 161 14.98 -5.08 3.53
CA LEU A 161 13.96 -4.69 4.52
C LEU A 161 14.30 -5.18 5.92
N ASP A 162 14.68 -6.44 6.07
CA ASP A 162 14.99 -7.06 7.38
C ASP A 162 16.12 -6.32 8.09
N THR A 163 17.20 -6.08 7.36
CA THR A 163 18.36 -5.36 7.88
C THR A 163 17.97 -3.93 8.29
N ILE A 164 17.18 -3.25 7.46
CA ILE A 164 16.74 -1.88 7.75
C ILE A 164 15.81 -1.86 8.97
N LEU A 165 14.83 -2.76 9.05
CA LEU A 165 13.89 -2.79 10.17
C LEU A 165 14.60 -3.16 11.48
N ARG A 166 15.54 -4.11 11.46
CA ARG A 166 16.27 -4.56 12.64
C ARG A 166 17.29 -3.54 13.12
N ASP A 167 18.09 -2.96 12.21
CA ASP A 167 19.33 -2.26 12.54
C ASP A 167 19.27 -0.74 12.34
N ALA A 168 18.17 -0.19 11.81
CA ALA A 168 18.05 1.25 11.69
C ALA A 168 18.04 1.94 13.06
N VAL A 169 18.80 3.03 13.16
CA VAL A 169 19.00 3.79 14.38
C VAL A 169 18.06 4.99 14.43
N PHE A 170 17.48 5.24 15.58
CA PHE A 170 16.65 6.42 15.85
C PHE A 170 17.43 7.72 15.58
N VAL A 171 16.82 8.65 14.88
CA VAL A 171 17.38 9.97 14.57
C VAL A 171 16.57 11.09 15.18
N GLY A 172 15.25 10.93 15.24
CA GLY A 172 14.35 11.93 15.78
C GLY A 172 12.90 11.61 15.46
N GLU A 173 12.00 12.45 15.93
CA GLU A 173 10.57 12.31 15.66
C GLU A 173 9.94 13.66 15.29
N LYS A 174 8.78 13.60 14.65
CA LYS A 174 7.96 14.76 14.30
C LYS A 174 6.47 14.42 14.40
N ALA A 175 5.63 15.43 14.55
CA ALA A 175 4.19 15.25 14.48
C ALA A 175 3.80 14.63 13.12
N ALA A 176 2.84 13.73 13.13
CA ALA A 176 2.22 13.24 11.90
C ALA A 176 1.41 14.37 11.26
N LYS A 177 1.40 14.43 9.93
CA LYS A 177 0.66 15.43 9.18
C LYS A 177 -0.83 15.12 9.20
N SER A 178 -1.65 16.05 9.66
CA SER A 178 -3.11 15.90 9.72
C SER A 178 -3.79 16.06 8.36
N ASP A 179 -3.16 16.79 7.44
CA ASP A 179 -3.62 17.05 6.08
C ASP A 179 -3.35 15.89 5.11
N THR A 180 -2.50 14.95 5.49
CA THR A 180 -2.15 13.79 4.67
C THR A 180 -2.98 12.59 5.12
N LYS A 181 -3.91 12.11 4.26
CA LYS A 181 -4.82 10.99 4.54
C LYS A 181 -4.12 9.80 5.19
N ASN A 182 -2.99 9.39 4.65
CA ASN A 182 -2.25 8.22 5.11
C ASN A 182 -1.51 8.42 6.44
N GLN A 183 -1.38 9.68 6.92
CA GLN A 183 -0.75 9.97 8.22
C GLN A 183 -1.75 10.26 9.35
N GLN A 184 -3.04 10.42 9.06
CA GLN A 184 -4.06 10.76 10.05
C GLN A 184 -4.18 9.74 11.18
N GLN A 185 -3.93 8.45 10.89
CA GLN A 185 -3.96 7.38 11.89
C GLN A 185 -2.77 7.41 12.87
N PHE A 186 -1.72 8.17 12.56
CA PHE A 186 -0.53 8.26 13.40
C PHE A 186 -0.55 9.49 14.31
N SER A 187 -0.01 9.34 15.52
CA SER A 187 0.22 10.45 16.47
C SER A 187 1.51 11.19 16.15
N ARG A 188 2.54 10.45 15.75
CA ARG A 188 3.86 10.96 15.40
C ARG A 188 4.54 10.04 14.40
N MET A 189 5.56 10.58 13.74
CA MET A 189 6.43 9.88 12.80
C MET A 189 7.85 9.84 13.36
N ILE A 190 8.41 8.67 13.52
CA ILE A 190 9.80 8.44 13.93
C ILE A 190 10.64 8.37 12.66
N GLN A 191 11.74 9.09 12.65
CA GLN A 191 12.75 9.01 11.60
C GLN A 191 13.92 8.17 12.08
N MET A 192 14.28 7.17 11.29
CA MET A 192 15.40 6.28 11.54
C MET A 192 16.32 6.26 10.33
N ARG A 193 17.59 5.87 10.54
CA ARG A 193 18.60 5.75 9.49
C ARG A 193 19.38 4.46 9.61
N HIS A 194 19.75 3.94 8.45
CA HIS A 194 20.70 2.84 8.31
C HIS A 194 21.64 3.14 7.14
N THR A 195 22.83 2.54 7.13
CA THR A 195 23.76 2.64 6.00
C THR A 195 23.96 1.25 5.43
N LEU A 196 23.60 1.09 4.17
CA LEU A 196 23.73 -0.16 3.43
C LEU A 196 24.95 -0.11 2.49
N ALA A 197 25.73 -1.17 2.46
CA ALA A 197 26.82 -1.31 1.51
C ALA A 197 26.30 -1.22 0.06
N GLY A 198 26.98 -0.47 -0.79
CA GLY A 198 26.61 -0.28 -2.19
C GLY A 198 25.38 0.63 -2.46
N ILE A 199 24.59 0.97 -1.43
CA ILE A 199 23.39 1.81 -1.56
C ILE A 199 23.57 3.18 -0.90
N GLY A 200 24.34 3.22 0.19
CA GLY A 200 24.54 4.42 1.00
C GLY A 200 23.51 4.56 2.13
N ARG A 201 23.22 5.81 2.51
CA ARG A 201 22.33 6.09 3.63
C ARG A 201 20.86 5.89 3.23
N VAL A 202 20.15 5.15 4.07
CA VAL A 202 18.73 4.88 3.92
C VAL A 202 17.96 5.52 5.07
N ARG A 203 16.79 6.08 4.74
CA ARG A 203 15.82 6.59 5.70
C ARG A 203 14.69 5.58 5.83
N LEU A 204 14.40 5.20 7.06
CA LEU A 204 13.19 4.51 7.44
C LEU A 204 12.28 5.49 8.19
N MET A 205 11.04 5.62 7.77
CA MET A 205 10.00 6.34 8.50
C MET A 205 9.07 5.33 9.16
N VAL A 206 8.79 5.53 10.44
CA VAL A 206 7.91 4.69 11.25
C VAL A 206 6.81 5.55 11.85
N GLY A 207 5.55 5.19 11.61
CA GLY A 207 4.40 5.85 12.21
C GLY A 207 4.01 5.20 13.54
N VAL A 208 3.74 6.01 14.57
CA VAL A 208 3.18 5.51 15.84
C VAL A 208 1.67 5.69 15.81
N ARG A 209 0.91 4.61 15.79
CA ARG A 209 -0.56 4.64 15.72
C ARG A 209 -1.16 5.36 16.94
N ARG A 210 -2.24 6.10 16.74
CA ARG A 210 -2.94 6.83 17.81
C ARG A 210 -3.61 5.89 18.80
N GLN A 211 -4.23 4.82 18.30
CA GLN A 211 -5.07 3.91 19.08
C GLN A 211 -4.24 3.06 20.05
N ASP A 212 -3.30 2.29 19.55
CA ASP A 212 -2.61 1.22 20.28
C ASP A 212 -1.11 1.46 20.47
N LYS A 213 -0.60 2.62 20.01
CA LYS A 213 0.82 2.99 20.03
C LYS A 213 1.73 2.06 19.21
N THR A 214 1.15 1.16 18.41
CA THR A 214 1.90 0.27 17.53
C THR A 214 2.79 1.08 16.59
N LYS A 215 4.02 0.64 16.41
CA LYS A 215 4.98 1.22 15.48
C LYS A 215 4.86 0.53 14.13
N VAL A 216 4.48 1.27 13.11
CA VAL A 216 4.25 0.75 11.75
C VAL A 216 5.29 1.36 10.81
N GLN A 217 6.00 0.53 10.05
CA GLN A 217 6.83 1.00 8.96
C GLN A 217 5.97 1.86 8.01
N TYR A 218 6.42 3.07 7.69
CA TYR A 218 5.69 3.96 6.80
C TYR A 218 6.30 3.96 5.40
N CYS A 219 7.57 4.34 5.28
CA CYS A 219 8.27 4.25 4.00
C CYS A 219 9.78 4.09 4.17
N ILE A 220 10.42 3.54 3.14
CA ILE A 220 11.88 3.41 3.01
C ILE A 220 12.33 4.17 1.77
N THR A 221 13.40 4.96 1.90
CA THR A 221 13.99 5.71 0.79
C THR A 221 15.50 5.85 0.96
N SER A 222 16.27 5.77 -0.13
CA SER A 222 17.68 6.14 -0.11
C SER A 222 17.83 7.67 -0.04
N ILE A 223 18.67 8.15 0.88
CA ILE A 223 18.94 9.59 1.05
C ILE A 223 19.90 10.08 -0.03
N ASP A 224 20.85 9.27 -0.43
CA ASP A 224 21.91 9.67 -1.35
C ASP A 224 21.43 9.70 -2.81
N ALA A 225 20.35 8.97 -3.14
CA ALA A 225 19.69 9.04 -4.44
C ALA A 225 19.07 10.42 -4.73
N CYS A 226 18.72 11.20 -3.69
CA CYS A 226 18.09 12.51 -3.82
C CYS A 226 19.11 13.66 -4.01
N ARG A 227 20.41 13.43 -3.92
CA ARG A 227 21.45 14.47 -4.01
C ARG A 227 22.03 14.72 -5.40
N LYS A 228 21.69 13.91 -6.39
CA LYS A 228 22.08 14.15 -7.79
C LYS A 228 21.00 14.98 -8.49
N LYS A 229 20.99 16.26 -8.21
CA LYS A 229 20.42 17.32 -9.05
C LYS A 229 21.50 18.35 -9.33
#